data_fbec941f5b9e16522549b9c92d7ee51a
#
_entry.id   fbec941f5b9e16522549b9c92d7ee51a
#
_cell.length_a   1.000
_cell.length_b   1.000
_cell.length_c   1.000
_cell.angle_alpha   90.00
_cell.angle_beta   90.00
_cell.angle_gamma   90.00
#
_symmetry.space_group_name_H-M   'P 1'
#
loop_
_entity.id
_entity.type
_entity.pdbx_description
1 polymer ?
#
loop_
_entity_poly.entity_id
_entity_poly.type
_entity_poly.pdbx_seq_one_letter_code
_entity_poly.pdbx_strand_id
1 'polypeptide(L)'
;MGYRLENKDINLNEKKFTRIAQGKTGNVFKCNGSAIKVFNNYAEDIIDLETAKYLTGIRTNRIILPNKLLFYNNGFKGYSMKLVKKDPKQKKIINCPTDELIRNVEIIEEDIKTLSDKKVLLNGINPENTTFNGKLYLTDPSKYRILDIGSTEELEKLNNYQFY
;
A
#
# COMPACT_ATOMS: atom_id res chain seq x y z
N MET A 1 -23.67 -1.23 -15.05
CA MET A 1 -22.48 -0.39 -14.76
C MET A 1 -22.07 -0.60 -13.32
N GLY A 2 -20.82 -1.02 -13.05
CA GLY A 2 -20.43 -1.38 -11.70
C GLY A 2 -18.91 -1.50 -11.54
N TYR A 3 -18.51 -1.78 -10.31
CA TYR A 3 -17.11 -2.08 -10.00
C TYR A 3 -16.79 -3.52 -10.34
N ARG A 4 -15.57 -3.75 -10.83
CA ARG A 4 -15.01 -5.07 -11.13
C ARG A 4 -13.63 -5.18 -10.50
N LEU A 5 -13.43 -6.17 -9.64
CA LEU A 5 -12.13 -6.51 -9.08
C LEU A 5 -11.54 -7.64 -9.92
N GLU A 6 -10.57 -7.31 -10.78
CA GLU A 6 -10.11 -8.17 -11.89
C GLU A 6 -11.30 -8.60 -12.77
N ASN A 7 -11.67 -9.88 -12.72
CA ASN A 7 -12.74 -10.47 -13.53
C ASN A 7 -14.04 -10.70 -12.75
N LYS A 8 -14.13 -10.21 -11.50
CA LYS A 8 -15.28 -10.40 -10.63
C LYS A 8 -16.01 -9.10 -10.39
N ASP A 9 -17.29 -9.07 -10.73
CA ASP A 9 -18.15 -7.94 -10.39
C ASP A 9 -18.33 -7.84 -8.87
N ILE A 10 -18.26 -6.62 -8.35
CA ILE A 10 -18.47 -6.32 -6.94
C ILE A 10 -19.41 -5.13 -6.79
N ASN A 11 -20.20 -5.16 -5.72
CA ASN A 11 -21.05 -4.03 -5.32
C ASN A 11 -20.59 -3.53 -3.95
N LEU A 12 -19.94 -2.38 -3.91
CA LEU A 12 -19.41 -1.79 -2.67
C LEU A 12 -20.50 -1.36 -1.67
N ASN A 13 -21.77 -1.33 -2.09
CA ASN A 13 -22.91 -1.06 -1.21
C ASN A 13 -23.40 -2.30 -0.44
N GLU A 14 -22.89 -3.50 -0.75
CA GLU A 14 -23.24 -4.70 0.00
C GLU A 14 -22.66 -4.63 1.43
N LYS A 15 -23.39 -5.19 2.40
CA LYS A 15 -23.02 -5.19 3.84
C LYS A 15 -21.64 -5.78 4.15
N LYS A 16 -21.12 -6.65 3.27
CA LYS A 16 -19.77 -7.22 3.42
C LYS A 16 -18.64 -6.21 3.19
N PHE A 17 -18.93 -5.05 2.56
CA PHE A 17 -17.98 -3.97 2.34
C PHE A 17 -18.21 -2.87 3.38
N THR A 18 -17.27 -2.70 4.28
CA THR A 18 -17.32 -1.66 5.31
C THR A 18 -16.25 -0.61 5.01
N ARG A 19 -16.66 0.64 4.83
CA ARG A 19 -15.70 1.75 4.68
C ARG A 19 -14.95 1.95 6.00
N ILE A 20 -13.63 1.85 5.96
CA ILE A 20 -12.76 1.95 7.15
C ILE A 20 -11.86 3.19 7.13
N ALA A 21 -11.69 3.83 5.98
CA ALA A 21 -10.94 5.08 5.87
C ALA A 21 -11.44 5.91 4.68
N GLN A 22 -11.25 7.22 4.81
CA GLN A 22 -11.48 8.21 3.76
C GLN A 22 -10.30 9.18 3.76
N GLY A 23 -9.70 9.39 2.61
CA GLY A 23 -8.52 10.26 2.45
C GLY A 23 -8.55 11.07 1.15
N LYS A 24 -7.52 11.88 0.96
CA LYS A 24 -7.36 12.73 -0.24
C LYS A 24 -7.33 11.91 -1.53
N THR A 25 -6.66 10.75 -1.52
CA THR A 25 -6.50 9.89 -2.71
C THR A 25 -7.67 8.95 -2.94
N GLY A 26 -8.47 8.63 -1.92
CA GLY A 26 -9.60 7.70 -2.06
C GLY A 26 -10.18 7.20 -0.76
N ASN A 27 -11.13 6.29 -0.90
CA ASN A 27 -11.79 5.58 0.20
C ASN A 27 -11.25 4.16 0.29
N VAL A 28 -11.15 3.64 1.51
CA VAL A 28 -10.75 2.25 1.77
C VAL A 28 -11.91 1.48 2.38
N PHE A 29 -12.21 0.34 1.77
CA PHE A 29 -13.25 -0.59 2.22
C PHE A 29 -12.60 -1.90 2.69
N LYS A 30 -13.10 -2.42 3.81
CA LYS A 30 -12.74 -3.76 4.29
C LYS A 30 -13.71 -4.79 3.68
N CYS A 31 -13.16 -5.91 3.20
CA CYS A 31 -13.94 -7.07 2.76
C CYS A 31 -13.14 -8.36 3.00
N ASN A 32 -13.67 -9.28 3.81
CA ASN A 32 -13.13 -10.65 4.00
C ASN A 32 -11.60 -10.71 4.21
N GLY A 33 -11.06 -9.88 5.10
CA GLY A 33 -9.62 -9.86 5.40
C GLY A 33 -8.74 -9.08 4.41
N SER A 34 -9.33 -8.52 3.36
CA SER A 34 -8.68 -7.61 2.40
C SER A 34 -9.15 -6.18 2.59
N ALA A 35 -8.34 -5.23 2.14
CA ALA A 35 -8.72 -3.84 1.96
C ALA A 35 -8.85 -3.54 0.46
N ILE A 36 -9.85 -2.75 0.08
CA ILE A 36 -10.06 -2.27 -1.29
C ILE A 36 -9.97 -0.75 -1.26
N LYS A 37 -8.98 -0.18 -1.95
CA LYS A 37 -8.85 1.26 -2.15
C LYS A 37 -9.54 1.66 -3.44
N VAL A 38 -10.44 2.64 -3.34
CA VAL A 38 -11.17 3.24 -4.46
C VAL A 38 -10.73 4.68 -4.58
N PHE A 39 -10.10 5.05 -5.69
CA PHE A 39 -9.61 6.41 -5.91
C PHE A 39 -10.76 7.41 -6.08
N ASN A 40 -10.58 8.61 -5.53
CA ASN A 40 -11.45 9.74 -5.81
C ASN A 40 -11.30 10.19 -7.28
N ASN A 41 -12.35 10.76 -7.86
CA ASN A 41 -12.31 11.24 -9.25
C ASN A 41 -11.35 12.42 -9.45
N TYR A 42 -11.06 13.14 -8.37
CA TYR A 42 -10.18 14.32 -8.34
C TYR A 42 -8.84 14.05 -7.66
N ALA A 43 -8.51 12.76 -7.43
CA ALA A 43 -7.21 12.41 -6.84
C ALA A 43 -6.10 12.66 -7.86
N GLU A 44 -5.13 13.48 -7.46
CA GLU A 44 -3.95 13.81 -8.24
C GLU A 44 -2.74 13.01 -7.77
N ASP A 45 -1.75 12.87 -8.65
CA ASP A 45 -0.47 12.22 -8.35
C ASP A 45 -0.63 10.82 -7.73
N ILE A 46 -1.58 10.04 -8.26
CA ILE A 46 -1.79 8.64 -7.87
C ILE A 46 -1.13 7.68 -8.85
N ILE A 47 -0.91 6.46 -8.37
CA ILE A 47 -0.42 5.34 -9.16
C ILE A 47 -1.28 5.10 -10.40
N ASP A 48 -0.66 4.95 -11.56
CA ASP A 48 -1.33 4.57 -12.82
C ASP A 48 -1.57 3.05 -12.92
N LEU A 49 -2.30 2.65 -13.95
CA LEU A 49 -2.66 1.25 -14.17
C LEU A 49 -1.42 0.37 -14.37
N GLU A 50 -0.44 0.81 -15.15
CA GLU A 50 0.76 0.01 -15.47
C GLU A 50 1.63 -0.19 -14.24
N THR A 51 1.85 0.87 -13.46
CA THR A 51 2.55 0.78 -12.17
C THR A 51 1.81 -0.13 -11.20
N ALA A 52 0.50 0.04 -11.04
CA ALA A 52 -0.30 -0.81 -10.17
C ALA A 52 -0.23 -2.28 -10.58
N LYS A 53 -0.34 -2.58 -11.88
CA LYS A 53 -0.22 -3.91 -12.45
C LYS A 53 1.17 -4.52 -12.19
N TYR A 54 2.23 -3.74 -12.38
CA TYR A 54 3.60 -4.17 -12.10
C TYR A 54 3.77 -4.54 -10.61
N LEU A 55 3.26 -3.72 -9.71
CA LEU A 55 3.35 -3.96 -8.26
C LEU A 55 2.60 -5.22 -7.81
N THR A 56 1.55 -5.66 -8.50
CA THR A 56 0.85 -6.91 -8.14
C THR A 56 1.72 -8.16 -8.25
N GLY A 57 2.79 -8.10 -9.07
CA GLY A 57 3.77 -9.18 -9.25
C GLY A 57 4.89 -9.23 -8.22
N ILE A 58 5.01 -8.21 -7.35
CA ILE A 58 6.09 -8.11 -6.37
C ILE A 58 5.62 -8.63 -5.02
N ARG A 59 6.51 -9.32 -4.30
CA ARG A 59 6.24 -9.83 -2.94
C ARG A 59 7.08 -9.06 -1.93
N THR A 60 6.42 -8.61 -0.88
CA THR A 60 6.99 -7.87 0.25
C THR A 60 6.39 -8.36 1.56
N ASN A 61 7.08 -8.14 2.68
CA ASN A 61 6.66 -8.62 4.00
C ASN A 61 5.88 -7.58 4.78
N ARG A 62 6.31 -6.31 4.74
CA ARG A 62 5.81 -5.19 5.53
C ARG A 62 5.35 -4.00 4.71
N ILE A 63 5.82 -3.85 3.49
CA ILE A 63 5.35 -2.84 2.56
C ILE A 63 4.17 -3.42 1.81
N ILE A 64 2.97 -2.88 2.05
CA ILE A 64 1.74 -3.40 1.47
C ILE A 64 1.62 -2.92 0.03
N LEU A 65 1.46 -3.85 -0.90
CA LEU A 65 1.34 -3.59 -2.34
C LEU A 65 -0.05 -3.96 -2.86
N PRO A 66 -0.43 -3.45 -4.06
CA PRO A 66 -1.62 -3.90 -4.76
C PRO A 66 -1.60 -5.42 -4.98
N ASN A 67 -2.76 -6.06 -4.83
CA ASN A 67 -2.93 -7.49 -5.06
C ASN A 67 -3.81 -7.76 -6.28
N LYS A 68 -4.95 -7.06 -6.41
CA LYS A 68 -5.89 -7.15 -7.53
C LYS A 68 -6.31 -5.76 -7.96
N LEU A 69 -6.45 -5.55 -9.25
CA LEU A 69 -6.84 -4.25 -9.82
C LEU A 69 -8.36 -4.07 -9.77
N LEU A 70 -8.78 -2.86 -9.46
CA LEU A 70 -10.18 -2.44 -9.42
C LEU A 70 -10.49 -1.54 -10.61
N PHE A 71 -11.57 -1.86 -11.30
CA PHE A 71 -12.09 -1.10 -12.44
C PHE A 71 -13.52 -0.61 -12.16
N TYR A 72 -13.86 0.53 -12.74
CA TYR A 72 -15.23 1.02 -12.82
C TYR A 72 -15.52 1.43 -14.27
N ASN A 73 -16.50 0.84 -14.90
CA ASN A 73 -16.83 1.07 -16.33
C ASN A 73 -15.58 0.96 -17.25
N ASN A 74 -14.77 -0.07 -17.04
CA ASN A 74 -13.48 -0.33 -17.73
C ASN A 74 -12.34 0.66 -17.46
N GLY A 75 -12.55 1.72 -16.67
CA GLY A 75 -11.48 2.60 -16.19
C GLY A 75 -10.83 2.07 -14.92
N PHE A 76 -9.49 2.17 -14.81
CA PHE A 76 -8.78 1.85 -13.58
C PHE A 76 -9.22 2.77 -12.44
N LYS A 77 -9.60 2.19 -11.31
CA LYS A 77 -10.24 2.93 -10.22
C LYS A 77 -9.63 2.66 -8.84
N GLY A 78 -8.70 1.74 -8.77
CA GLY A 78 -8.05 1.38 -7.51
C GLY A 78 -7.55 -0.06 -7.49
N TYR A 79 -7.43 -0.61 -6.31
CA TYR A 79 -6.89 -1.96 -6.11
C TYR A 79 -7.35 -2.56 -4.77
N SER A 80 -7.27 -3.89 -4.68
CA SER A 80 -7.26 -4.56 -3.39
C SER A 80 -5.85 -4.75 -2.87
N MET A 81 -5.71 -4.86 -1.56
CA MET A 81 -4.45 -5.08 -0.86
C MET A 81 -4.69 -5.85 0.44
N LYS A 82 -3.63 -6.34 1.07
CA LYS A 82 -3.71 -6.95 2.40
C LYS A 82 -4.27 -5.94 3.41
N LEU A 83 -5.26 -6.36 4.19
CA LEU A 83 -5.74 -5.56 5.31
C LEU A 83 -4.79 -5.71 6.50
N VAL A 84 -4.15 -4.62 6.90
CA VAL A 84 -3.41 -4.54 8.15
C VAL A 84 -4.39 -4.16 9.26
N LYS A 85 -4.62 -5.07 10.20
CA LYS A 85 -5.49 -4.80 11.35
C LYS A 85 -4.74 -3.90 12.33
N LYS A 86 -5.38 -2.82 12.76
CA LYS A 86 -4.89 -2.03 13.90
C LYS A 86 -5.01 -2.86 15.16
N ASP A 87 -4.01 -2.77 16.05
CA ASP A 87 -4.11 -3.40 17.38
C ASP A 87 -5.20 -2.68 18.18
N PRO A 88 -6.26 -3.40 18.64
CA PRO A 88 -7.29 -2.79 19.48
C PRO A 88 -6.75 -2.25 20.80
N LYS A 89 -5.61 -2.76 21.28
CA LYS A 89 -4.91 -2.28 22.48
C LYS A 89 -4.01 -1.07 22.20
N GLN A 90 -4.02 -0.54 20.97
CA GLN A 90 -3.20 0.61 20.55
C GLN A 90 -1.75 0.51 21.03
N LYS A 91 -1.11 -0.65 20.78
CA LYS A 91 0.34 -0.75 21.00
C LYS A 91 1.01 0.38 20.22
N LYS A 92 1.51 1.35 20.97
CA LYS A 92 2.25 2.46 20.39
C LYS A 92 3.66 1.97 20.09
N ILE A 93 4.23 2.42 18.98
CA ILE A 93 5.62 2.12 18.62
C ILE A 93 6.60 2.51 19.72
N ILE A 94 6.29 3.57 20.48
CA ILE A 94 7.11 4.05 21.61
C ILE A 94 7.21 3.03 22.76
N ASN A 95 6.29 2.08 22.83
CA ASN A 95 6.30 1.01 23.85
C ASN A 95 6.86 -0.30 23.28
N CYS A 96 7.40 -0.29 22.07
CA CYS A 96 8.02 -1.46 21.47
C CYS A 96 9.42 -1.66 22.08
N PRO A 97 9.79 -2.86 22.53
CA PRO A 97 11.16 -3.17 22.91
C PRO A 97 12.13 -2.83 21.77
N THR A 98 13.30 -2.30 22.10
CA THR A 98 14.27 -1.83 21.11
C THR A 98 14.68 -2.91 20.12
N ASP A 99 14.90 -4.13 20.58
CA ASP A 99 15.25 -5.28 19.72
C ASP A 99 14.12 -5.68 18.78
N GLU A 100 12.85 -5.57 19.21
CA GLU A 100 11.70 -5.82 18.36
C GLU A 100 11.53 -4.70 17.32
N LEU A 101 11.79 -3.44 17.70
CA LEU A 101 11.76 -2.32 16.79
C LEU A 101 12.84 -2.47 15.71
N ILE A 102 14.07 -2.81 16.10
CA ILE A 102 15.19 -3.05 15.15
C ILE A 102 14.79 -4.13 14.14
N ARG A 103 14.28 -5.27 14.58
CA ARG A 103 13.83 -6.34 13.65
C ARG A 103 12.71 -5.87 12.71
N ASN A 104 11.80 -5.03 13.17
CA ASN A 104 10.77 -4.47 12.30
C ASN A 104 11.35 -3.56 11.22
N VAL A 105 12.35 -2.76 11.57
CA VAL A 105 13.06 -1.87 10.62
C VAL A 105 13.83 -2.70 9.60
N GLU A 106 14.62 -3.70 10.04
CA GLU A 106 15.38 -4.59 9.16
C GLU A 106 14.50 -5.27 8.09
N ILE A 107 13.29 -5.74 8.48
CA ILE A 107 12.36 -6.36 7.52
C ILE A 107 11.84 -5.33 6.50
N ILE A 108 11.63 -4.08 6.89
CA ILE A 108 11.23 -3.01 5.95
C ILE A 108 12.40 -2.66 5.03
N GLU A 109 13.63 -2.61 5.52
CA GLU A 109 14.83 -2.38 4.69
C GLU A 109 15.02 -3.47 3.63
N GLU A 110 14.76 -4.75 3.97
CA GLU A 110 14.75 -5.85 2.99
C GLU A 110 13.67 -5.64 1.90
N ASP A 111 12.47 -5.19 2.29
CA ASP A 111 11.41 -4.86 1.35
C ASP A 111 11.79 -3.64 0.47
N ILE A 112 12.42 -2.62 1.05
CA ILE A 112 12.93 -1.44 0.32
C ILE A 112 13.97 -1.87 -0.72
N LYS A 113 14.91 -2.73 -0.34
CA LYS A 113 15.90 -3.29 -1.28
C LYS A 113 15.20 -4.03 -2.41
N THR A 114 14.25 -4.92 -2.10
CA THR A 114 13.47 -5.66 -3.10
C THR A 114 12.77 -4.74 -4.09
N LEU A 115 12.16 -3.65 -3.61
CA LEU A 115 11.47 -2.67 -4.44
C LEU A 115 12.45 -1.82 -5.25
N SER A 116 13.60 -1.46 -4.69
CA SER A 116 14.66 -0.72 -5.38
C SER A 116 15.27 -1.54 -6.53
N ASP A 117 15.50 -2.84 -6.33
CA ASP A 117 15.92 -3.78 -7.38
C ASP A 117 14.88 -3.86 -8.53
N LYS A 118 13.61 -3.65 -8.21
CA LYS A 118 12.48 -3.58 -9.16
C LYS A 118 12.20 -2.18 -9.67
N LYS A 119 13.11 -1.22 -9.44
CA LYS A 119 12.98 0.17 -9.90
C LYS A 119 11.74 0.90 -9.38
N VAL A 120 11.26 0.52 -8.20
CA VAL A 120 10.11 1.17 -7.55
C VAL A 120 10.57 2.24 -6.58
N LEU A 121 10.14 3.47 -6.82
CA LEU A 121 10.28 4.59 -5.89
C LEU A 121 9.10 4.60 -4.93
N LEU A 122 9.41 4.63 -3.63
CA LEU A 122 8.44 4.76 -2.54
C LEU A 122 8.14 6.23 -2.32
N ASN A 123 6.97 6.68 -2.72
CA ASN A 123 6.49 8.02 -2.45
C ASN A 123 5.35 8.01 -1.43
N GLY A 124 5.28 9.06 -0.61
CA GLY A 124 4.18 9.25 0.34
C GLY A 124 4.31 8.42 1.61
N ILE A 125 5.52 8.02 1.98
CA ILE A 125 5.78 7.46 3.31
C ILE A 125 5.59 8.59 4.32
N ASN A 126 4.67 8.38 5.24
CA ASN A 126 4.37 9.32 6.33
C ASN A 126 3.66 8.57 7.47
N PRO A 127 3.51 9.20 8.66
CA PRO A 127 2.87 8.54 9.81
C PRO A 127 1.44 8.04 9.55
N GLU A 128 0.68 8.69 8.67
CA GLU A 128 -0.70 8.28 8.33
C GLU A 128 -0.73 6.97 7.53
N ASN A 129 0.34 6.73 6.74
CA ASN A 129 0.52 5.55 5.91
C ASN A 129 1.37 4.48 6.61
N THR A 130 1.63 4.65 7.91
CA THR A 130 2.40 3.72 8.73
C THR A 130 1.48 3.13 9.80
N THR A 131 1.47 1.82 9.92
CA THR A 131 0.64 1.11 10.91
C THR A 131 1.50 0.19 11.76
N PHE A 132 1.37 0.30 13.08
CA PHE A 132 2.02 -0.58 14.04
C PHE A 132 0.99 -1.35 14.86
N ASN A 133 1.14 -2.69 14.90
CA ASN A 133 0.32 -3.60 15.70
C ASN A 133 1.15 -4.69 16.40
N GLY A 134 2.38 -4.32 16.84
CA GLY A 134 3.45 -5.24 17.19
C GLY A 134 4.36 -5.54 15.98
N LYS A 135 3.90 -5.21 14.79
CA LYS A 135 4.65 -5.26 13.53
C LYS A 135 4.46 -3.95 12.79
N LEU A 136 5.54 -3.41 12.23
CA LEU A 136 5.53 -2.17 11.48
C LEU A 136 5.18 -2.45 10.02
N TYR A 137 4.24 -1.67 9.44
CA TYR A 137 3.79 -1.78 8.06
C TYR A 137 3.74 -0.41 7.39
N LEU A 138 4.10 -0.35 6.11
CA LEU A 138 3.79 0.77 5.21
C LEU A 138 2.57 0.38 4.38
N THR A 139 1.49 1.15 4.45
CA THR A 139 0.15 0.65 4.07
C THR A 139 -0.48 1.33 2.86
N ASP A 140 0.11 2.36 2.27
CA ASP A 140 -0.49 3.08 1.13
C ASP A 140 0.46 3.23 -0.07
N PRO A 141 0.42 2.30 -1.05
CA PRO A 141 1.24 2.39 -2.26
C PRO A 141 0.67 3.33 -3.34
N SER A 142 -0.33 4.15 -3.03
CA SER A 142 -1.03 4.95 -4.07
C SER A 142 -0.16 5.99 -4.76
N LYS A 143 1.00 6.29 -4.23
CA LYS A 143 1.96 7.26 -4.79
C LYS A 143 3.27 6.64 -5.27
N TYR A 144 3.41 5.32 -5.24
CA TYR A 144 4.61 4.65 -5.72
C TYR A 144 4.77 4.84 -7.24
N ARG A 145 6.02 4.86 -7.70
CA ARG A 145 6.36 5.08 -9.13
C ARG A 145 7.40 4.06 -9.56
N ILE A 146 7.37 3.69 -10.84
CA ILE A 146 8.44 2.96 -11.49
C ILE A 146 9.38 3.99 -12.12
N LEU A 147 10.69 3.86 -11.86
CA LEU A 147 11.72 4.72 -12.42
C LEU A 147 12.60 3.92 -13.37
N ASP A 148 12.69 4.36 -14.64
CA ASP A 148 13.57 3.75 -15.65
C ASP A 148 15.02 4.27 -15.57
N ILE A 149 15.28 5.23 -14.67
CA ILE A 149 16.56 5.93 -14.55
C ILE A 149 17.19 5.70 -13.19
N GLY A 150 18.51 5.78 -13.14
CA GLY A 150 19.29 5.66 -11.91
C GLY A 150 19.76 4.21 -11.61
N SER A 151 20.76 4.10 -10.75
CA SER A 151 21.21 2.81 -10.26
C SER A 151 20.29 2.30 -9.16
N THR A 152 20.30 0.99 -8.93
CA THR A 152 19.58 0.37 -7.79
C THR A 152 20.03 0.97 -6.45
N GLU A 153 21.33 1.24 -6.28
CA GLU A 153 21.88 1.83 -5.07
C GLU A 153 21.39 3.26 -4.82
N GLU A 154 21.29 4.08 -5.86
CA GLU A 154 20.74 5.44 -5.73
C GLU A 154 19.27 5.41 -5.34
N LEU A 155 18.50 4.52 -5.94
CA LEU A 155 17.09 4.34 -5.63
C LEU A 155 16.88 3.79 -4.21
N GLU A 156 17.73 2.85 -3.79
CA GLU A 156 17.69 2.32 -2.42
C GLU A 156 18.00 3.41 -1.39
N LYS A 157 19.02 4.25 -1.63
CA LYS A 157 19.31 5.43 -0.78
C LYS A 157 18.14 6.40 -0.72
N LEU A 158 17.51 6.68 -1.86
CA LEU A 158 16.34 7.57 -1.92
C LEU A 158 15.15 6.99 -1.16
N ASN A 159 14.86 5.71 -1.34
CA ASN A 159 13.77 5.03 -0.64
C ASN A 159 14.02 4.96 0.87
N ASN A 160 15.25 4.69 1.30
CA ASN A 160 15.63 4.74 2.71
C ASN A 160 15.47 6.15 3.28
N TYR A 161 15.88 7.17 2.54
CA TYR A 161 15.68 8.57 2.97
C TYR A 161 14.19 8.93 3.15
N GLN A 162 13.31 8.37 2.33
CA GLN A 162 11.85 8.55 2.50
C GLN A 162 11.32 7.85 3.76
N PHE A 163 11.97 6.77 4.19
CA PHE A 163 11.55 5.97 5.33
C PHE A 163 12.06 6.53 6.67
N TYR A 164 13.27 7.08 6.73
CA TYR A 164 13.87 7.67 7.93
C TYR A 164 13.58 9.17 8.08
#